data_149d867c7a65473bc75704dc8f69fd33
#
_entry.id   149d867c7a65473bc75704dc8f69fd33
#
_cell.length_a   1.000
_cell.length_b   1.000
_cell.length_c   1.000
_cell.angle_alpha   90.00
_cell.angle_beta   90.00
_cell.angle_gamma   90.00
#
_symmetry.space_group_name_H-M   'P 1'
#
loop_
_entity.id
_entity.type
_entity.pdbx_description
1 polymer ?
#
loop_
_entity_poly.entity_id
_entity_poly.type
_entity_poly.pdbx_seq_one_letter_code
_entity_poly.pdbx_strand_id
1 'polypeptide(L)'
;VSPPVQSSPFPAASEPVRQGRTLRSGVALPLLLLLGAAALVTGCGESGGPGGAADTIRIGEYASMTGKEATFGQSSHSGTQLAVEEVNAAGGVLGKKLELVMEDTQSKAGEPATVVRKLITRDRVVAVLGEVASSRSLEAAPIAQQAKIPMISPSSTNPKVTEVGDYIFRVCFIDPFQGTVMANFAWNRLKVRKVAVLTDVKSDYSLGLAQFFKLRFKELGGEIVAEQSFSGGDKDFKAQLTAIRAAAPDGLFVPAYYTDVGLIARQAR
;
A
#
# COMPACT_ATOMS: atom_id res chain seq x y z
N VAL A 1 15.64 25.50 22.33
CA VAL A 1 15.64 26.19 21.04
C VAL A 1 16.47 25.32 20.10
N SER A 2 15.83 24.51 19.32
CA SER A 2 16.49 23.67 18.30
C SER A 2 16.55 24.44 16.99
N PRO A 3 17.65 24.33 16.21
CA PRO A 3 17.79 25.05 14.96
C PRO A 3 16.87 24.47 13.86
N PRO A 4 16.52 25.27 12.82
CA PRO A 4 15.62 24.82 11.78
C PRO A 4 16.28 23.81 10.85
N VAL A 5 15.52 22.77 10.48
CA VAL A 5 15.89 21.77 9.49
C VAL A 5 15.95 22.46 8.12
N GLN A 6 17.16 22.50 7.53
CA GLN A 6 17.36 22.97 6.17
C GLN A 6 16.92 21.86 5.19
N SER A 7 15.95 22.19 4.35
CA SER A 7 15.57 21.40 3.19
C SER A 7 16.63 21.55 2.10
N SER A 8 17.35 20.49 1.76
CA SER A 8 18.21 20.46 0.58
C SER A 8 17.38 20.30 -0.69
N PRO A 9 17.65 21.10 -1.75
CA PRO A 9 16.96 20.93 -3.02
C PRO A 9 17.53 19.74 -3.81
N PHE A 10 16.64 18.99 -4.46
CA PHE A 10 16.99 17.94 -5.41
C PHE A 10 17.80 18.53 -6.57
N PRO A 11 18.84 17.84 -7.10
CA PRO A 11 19.59 18.30 -8.24
C PRO A 11 18.72 18.23 -9.50
N ALA A 12 18.75 19.33 -10.28
CA ALA A 12 18.10 19.46 -11.56
C ALA A 12 18.71 18.50 -12.60
N ALA A 13 17.83 17.93 -13.43
CA ALA A 13 18.21 17.07 -14.54
C ALA A 13 19.08 17.84 -15.56
N SER A 14 20.21 17.25 -15.95
CA SER A 14 21.12 17.75 -16.96
C SER A 14 20.53 17.63 -18.38
N GLU A 15 20.58 18.72 -19.14
CA GLU A 15 20.18 18.79 -20.56
C GLU A 15 21.07 17.90 -21.46
N PRO A 16 20.53 17.37 -22.58
CA PRO A 16 21.33 16.61 -23.53
C PRO A 16 22.14 17.50 -24.44
N VAL A 17 23.45 17.23 -24.54
CA VAL A 17 24.39 17.83 -25.45
C VAL A 17 24.05 17.48 -26.90
N ARG A 18 23.74 18.49 -27.71
CA ARG A 18 23.65 18.40 -29.19
C ARG A 18 25.05 18.26 -29.78
N GLN A 19 25.35 17.11 -30.37
CA GLN A 19 26.48 16.97 -31.28
C GLN A 19 26.01 17.17 -32.73
N GLY A 20 26.51 18.23 -33.35
CA GLY A 20 26.36 18.48 -34.76
C GLY A 20 27.25 17.54 -35.58
N ARG A 21 26.70 17.03 -36.65
CA ARG A 21 27.45 16.26 -37.65
C ARG A 21 27.30 16.90 -39.04
N THR A 22 28.43 17.37 -39.55
CA THR A 22 28.64 17.98 -40.84
C THR A 22 28.47 17.00 -42.01
N LEU A 23 27.81 17.50 -43.06
CA LEU A 23 27.71 16.86 -44.38
C LEU A 23 29.09 16.82 -45.07
N ARG A 24 29.37 15.76 -45.77
CA ARG A 24 30.26 15.75 -46.91
C ARG A 24 29.68 14.93 -48.07
N SER A 25 29.57 15.62 -49.20
CA SER A 25 29.13 15.20 -50.52
C SER A 25 30.22 14.40 -51.27
N GLY A 26 29.82 13.57 -52.23
CA GLY A 26 30.71 12.99 -53.27
C GLY A 26 30.02 11.77 -53.93
N VAL A 27 29.31 11.96 -54.94
CA VAL A 27 29.47 11.80 -56.42
C VAL A 27 29.99 10.43 -56.86
N ALA A 28 29.16 9.66 -57.60
CA ALA A 28 29.30 9.17 -58.97
C ALA A 28 28.65 7.77 -59.20
N LEU A 29 27.77 7.75 -60.14
CA LEU A 29 27.22 6.66 -60.96
C LEU A 29 28.31 6.22 -61.99
N PRO A 30 28.32 5.06 -62.75
CA PRO A 30 27.16 4.43 -63.39
C PRO A 30 27.14 2.90 -63.54
N LEU A 31 25.98 2.37 -63.88
CA LEU A 31 25.60 1.43 -64.93
C LEU A 31 26.29 0.07 -65.06
N LEU A 32 25.53 -1.05 -64.93
CA LEU A 32 25.37 -2.08 -65.98
C LEU A 32 24.29 -3.09 -65.64
N LEU A 33 23.41 -3.29 -66.62
CA LEU A 33 22.38 -4.31 -66.72
C LEU A 33 22.98 -5.74 -66.78
N LEU A 34 22.29 -6.75 -66.22
CA LEU A 34 22.12 -8.03 -66.87
C LEU A 34 20.91 -8.79 -66.28
N LEU A 35 20.07 -9.25 -67.18
CA LEU A 35 18.87 -10.05 -66.98
C LEU A 35 19.20 -11.46 -66.36
N GLY A 36 18.32 -11.93 -65.52
CA GLY A 36 18.27 -13.35 -65.11
C GLY A 36 16.92 -13.68 -64.45
N ALA A 37 16.12 -14.48 -65.13
CA ALA A 37 14.71 -14.78 -64.90
C ALA A 37 14.43 -15.68 -63.67
N ALA A 38 13.25 -15.42 -63.12
CA ALA A 38 12.25 -16.37 -62.57
C ALA A 38 12.63 -17.34 -61.44
N ALA A 39 11.98 -17.10 -60.26
CA ALA A 39 11.22 -18.14 -59.58
C ALA A 39 10.27 -17.46 -58.61
N LEU A 40 9.00 -17.42 -58.96
CA LEU A 40 7.87 -17.18 -58.08
C LEU A 40 7.81 -18.35 -57.07
N VAL A 41 8.13 -18.04 -55.80
CA VAL A 41 7.67 -18.85 -54.67
C VAL A 41 6.97 -17.89 -53.75
N THR A 42 5.66 -17.79 -53.92
CA THR A 42 4.72 -17.24 -52.94
C THR A 42 4.75 -18.16 -51.74
N GLY A 43 5.67 -17.89 -50.82
CA GLY A 43 5.61 -18.41 -49.46
C GLY A 43 4.99 -17.35 -48.56
N CYS A 44 3.68 -17.36 -48.40
CA CYS A 44 3.05 -16.80 -47.20
C CYS A 44 3.53 -17.62 -46.02
N GLY A 45 4.69 -17.27 -45.53
CA GLY A 45 5.18 -17.68 -44.23
C GLY A 45 4.93 -16.53 -43.29
N GLU A 46 3.73 -16.47 -42.74
CA GLU A 46 3.49 -15.78 -41.48
C GLU A 46 4.35 -16.53 -40.46
N SER A 47 5.59 -16.15 -40.35
CA SER A 47 6.43 -16.53 -39.21
C SER A 47 5.88 -15.82 -37.98
N GLY A 48 4.78 -16.37 -37.43
CA GLY A 48 4.48 -16.24 -36.05
C GLY A 48 5.68 -16.76 -35.27
N GLY A 49 6.66 -15.92 -35.01
CA GLY A 49 7.68 -16.20 -34.03
C GLY A 49 6.98 -16.52 -32.71
N PRO A 50 7.54 -17.46 -31.91
CA PRO A 50 6.99 -17.76 -30.60
C PRO A 50 6.86 -16.41 -29.87
N GLY A 51 5.62 -16.06 -29.48
CA GLY A 51 5.27 -14.78 -28.92
C GLY A 51 6.33 -14.36 -27.91
N GLY A 52 7.01 -13.28 -28.22
CA GLY A 52 7.95 -12.67 -27.29
C GLY A 52 7.27 -12.57 -25.96
N ALA A 53 7.86 -13.10 -24.91
CA ALA A 53 7.41 -12.87 -23.55
C ALA A 53 7.10 -11.38 -23.46
N ALA A 54 5.86 -11.04 -23.16
CA ALA A 54 5.39 -9.67 -23.16
C ALA A 54 6.43 -8.83 -22.43
N ASP A 55 6.90 -7.77 -23.10
CA ASP A 55 7.98 -6.91 -22.62
C ASP A 55 7.48 -6.04 -21.46
N THR A 56 6.82 -6.69 -20.52
CA THR A 56 6.16 -6.11 -19.34
C THR A 56 6.74 -6.67 -18.06
N ILE A 57 6.77 -5.80 -17.04
CA ILE A 57 7.08 -6.16 -15.65
C ILE A 57 5.76 -6.24 -14.89
N ARG A 58 5.42 -7.40 -14.36
CA ARG A 58 4.19 -7.60 -13.61
C ARG A 58 4.38 -7.21 -12.14
N ILE A 59 3.52 -6.29 -11.68
CA ILE A 59 3.41 -5.87 -10.27
C ILE A 59 2.06 -6.38 -9.76
N GLY A 60 2.06 -7.09 -8.65
CA GLY A 60 0.85 -7.52 -7.98
C GLY A 60 0.32 -6.42 -7.07
N GLU A 61 -1.00 -6.28 -7.00
CA GLU A 61 -1.67 -5.50 -5.96
C GLU A 61 -2.73 -6.36 -5.30
N TYR A 62 -2.81 -6.32 -3.98
CA TYR A 62 -3.91 -6.92 -3.24
C TYR A 62 -4.52 -5.87 -2.32
N ALA A 63 -5.83 -5.70 -2.41
CA ALA A 63 -6.55 -4.65 -1.71
C ALA A 63 -7.97 -5.08 -1.38
N SER A 64 -8.57 -4.48 -0.36
CA SER A 64 -9.99 -4.63 -0.06
C SER A 64 -10.84 -3.83 -1.02
N MET A 65 -11.07 -4.33 -2.24
CA MET A 65 -11.89 -3.64 -3.25
C MET A 65 -13.38 -3.74 -2.95
N THR A 66 -13.76 -4.78 -2.20
CA THR A 66 -15.12 -4.99 -1.73
C THR A 66 -15.15 -5.24 -0.21
N GLY A 67 -16.35 -5.30 0.38
CA GLY A 67 -16.54 -5.53 1.81
C GLY A 67 -16.46 -4.25 2.65
N LYS A 68 -16.24 -4.41 3.97
CA LYS A 68 -16.41 -3.33 4.96
C LYS A 68 -15.33 -2.22 4.90
N GLU A 69 -14.20 -2.48 4.28
CA GLU A 69 -13.10 -1.51 4.12
C GLU A 69 -12.84 -1.15 2.65
N ALA A 70 -13.83 -1.36 1.77
CA ALA A 70 -13.71 -1.15 0.33
C ALA A 70 -13.21 0.25 -0.06
N THR A 71 -13.64 1.29 0.67
CA THR A 71 -13.21 2.67 0.40
C THR A 71 -11.70 2.84 0.51
N PHE A 72 -11.05 2.15 1.45
CA PHE A 72 -9.59 2.17 1.59
C PHE A 72 -8.91 1.48 0.40
N GLY A 73 -9.37 0.29 0.03
CA GLY A 73 -8.79 -0.47 -1.08
C GLY A 73 -8.94 0.25 -2.41
N GLN A 74 -10.12 0.78 -2.69
CA GLN A 74 -10.40 1.55 -3.90
C GLN A 74 -9.54 2.81 -3.99
N SER A 75 -9.37 3.55 -2.89
CA SER A 75 -8.51 4.73 -2.85
C SER A 75 -7.04 4.38 -3.07
N SER A 76 -6.55 3.31 -2.43
CA SER A 76 -5.18 2.82 -2.61
C SER A 76 -4.95 2.37 -4.06
N HIS A 77 -5.88 1.58 -4.63
CA HIS A 77 -5.82 1.12 -6.01
C HIS A 77 -5.76 2.28 -7.01
N SER A 78 -6.59 3.31 -6.82
CA SER A 78 -6.55 4.51 -7.68
C SER A 78 -5.18 5.19 -7.67
N GLY A 79 -4.53 5.26 -6.50
CA GLY A 79 -3.17 5.80 -6.38
C GLY A 79 -2.12 4.92 -7.07
N THR A 80 -2.21 3.60 -6.88
CA THR A 80 -1.33 2.64 -7.55
C THR A 80 -1.48 2.71 -9.08
N GLN A 81 -2.71 2.76 -9.57
CA GLN A 81 -3.01 2.84 -10.99
C GLN A 81 -2.43 4.12 -11.60
N LEU A 82 -2.63 5.27 -10.96
CA LEU A 82 -2.04 6.54 -11.41
C LEU A 82 -0.52 6.45 -11.50
N ALA A 83 0.13 5.92 -10.47
CA ALA A 83 1.60 5.76 -10.46
C ALA A 83 2.09 4.85 -11.58
N VAL A 84 1.39 3.74 -11.87
CA VAL A 84 1.72 2.83 -12.98
C VAL A 84 1.54 3.53 -14.33
N GLU A 85 0.47 4.32 -14.50
CA GLU A 85 0.23 5.10 -15.72
C GLU A 85 1.34 6.13 -15.95
N GLU A 86 1.75 6.88 -14.91
CA GLU A 86 2.84 7.87 -14.99
C GLU A 86 4.18 7.22 -15.34
N VAL A 87 4.54 6.12 -14.67
CA VAL A 87 5.77 5.36 -14.97
C VAL A 87 5.75 4.85 -16.39
N ASN A 88 4.61 4.33 -16.85
CA ASN A 88 4.44 3.82 -18.21
C ASN A 88 4.50 4.93 -19.25
N ALA A 89 3.94 6.10 -18.97
CA ALA A 89 4.04 7.28 -19.86
C ALA A 89 5.48 7.77 -19.99
N ALA A 90 6.26 7.70 -18.89
CA ALA A 90 7.68 8.05 -18.88
C ALA A 90 8.60 7.02 -19.56
N GLY A 91 8.08 5.93 -20.14
CA GLY A 91 8.84 4.91 -20.86
C GLY A 91 8.98 3.58 -20.12
N GLY A 92 8.38 3.46 -18.94
CA GLY A 92 8.41 2.24 -18.12
C GLY A 92 9.70 2.09 -17.32
N VAL A 93 9.96 0.89 -16.84
CA VAL A 93 11.15 0.53 -16.07
C VAL A 93 12.07 -0.30 -16.96
N LEU A 94 13.31 0.15 -17.16
CA LEU A 94 14.28 -0.49 -18.05
C LEU A 94 13.73 -0.70 -19.48
N GLY A 95 12.92 0.25 -19.98
CA GLY A 95 12.28 0.18 -21.28
C GLY A 95 11.07 -0.74 -21.36
N LYS A 96 10.66 -1.36 -20.24
CA LYS A 96 9.50 -2.26 -20.15
C LYS A 96 8.33 -1.58 -19.47
N LYS A 97 7.12 -1.83 -19.98
CA LYS A 97 5.90 -1.34 -19.33
C LYS A 97 5.60 -2.13 -18.05
N LEU A 98 5.02 -1.45 -17.06
CA LEU A 98 4.44 -2.11 -15.90
C LEU A 98 3.04 -2.62 -16.23
N GLU A 99 2.76 -3.85 -15.85
CA GLU A 99 1.42 -4.47 -15.87
C GLU A 99 0.96 -4.67 -14.43
N LEU A 100 -0.12 -4.01 -14.03
CA LEU A 100 -0.69 -4.15 -12.69
C LEU A 100 -1.69 -5.30 -12.68
N VAL A 101 -1.43 -6.31 -11.82
CA VAL A 101 -2.33 -7.45 -11.57
C VAL A 101 -2.97 -7.26 -10.20
N MET A 102 -4.26 -6.90 -10.17
CA MET A 102 -4.99 -6.62 -8.93
C MET A 102 -5.85 -7.81 -8.49
N GLU A 103 -5.87 -8.07 -7.18
CA GLU A 103 -6.69 -9.08 -6.52
C GLU A 103 -7.47 -8.48 -5.33
N ASP A 104 -8.75 -8.78 -5.26
CA ASP A 104 -9.64 -8.32 -4.19
C ASP A 104 -9.57 -9.25 -2.96
N THR A 105 -9.20 -8.71 -1.81
CA THR A 105 -9.21 -9.43 -0.51
C THR A 105 -10.61 -9.48 0.12
N GLN A 106 -11.60 -8.80 -0.47
CA GLN A 106 -13.00 -8.77 -0.03
C GLN A 106 -13.18 -8.33 1.43
N SER A 107 -12.21 -7.67 2.02
CA SER A 107 -12.16 -7.36 3.45
C SER A 107 -12.28 -8.60 4.36
N LYS A 108 -11.86 -9.78 3.89
CA LYS A 108 -11.99 -11.05 4.62
C LYS A 108 -10.64 -11.56 5.12
N ALA A 109 -10.64 -12.16 6.31
CA ALA A 109 -9.50 -12.91 6.83
C ALA A 109 -9.23 -14.16 5.97
N GLY A 110 -7.95 -14.51 5.78
CA GLY A 110 -7.50 -15.64 4.95
C GLY A 110 -7.37 -15.33 3.47
N GLU A 111 -8.14 -14.39 2.93
CA GLU A 111 -8.04 -14.00 1.52
C GLU A 111 -6.69 -13.37 1.16
N PRO A 112 -6.06 -12.50 1.98
CA PRO A 112 -4.75 -11.92 1.66
C PRO A 112 -3.69 -12.98 1.40
N ALA A 113 -3.65 -14.03 2.22
CA ALA A 113 -2.73 -15.15 2.03
C ALA A 113 -2.97 -15.89 0.70
N THR A 114 -4.23 -16.10 0.36
CA THR A 114 -4.64 -16.80 -0.85
C THR A 114 -4.27 -16.02 -2.11
N VAL A 115 -4.66 -14.74 -2.15
CA VAL A 115 -4.43 -13.90 -3.34
C VAL A 115 -2.95 -13.57 -3.56
N VAL A 116 -2.18 -13.33 -2.49
CA VAL A 116 -0.73 -13.07 -2.61
C VAL A 116 0.00 -14.33 -3.10
N ARG A 117 -0.37 -15.50 -2.62
CA ARG A 117 0.16 -16.77 -3.16
C ARG A 117 -0.13 -16.91 -4.66
N LYS A 118 -1.35 -16.60 -5.10
CA LYS A 118 -1.74 -16.61 -6.51
C LYS A 118 -0.91 -15.63 -7.34
N LEU A 119 -0.80 -14.37 -6.91
CA LEU A 119 0.00 -13.34 -7.57
C LEU A 119 1.44 -13.80 -7.81
N ILE A 120 2.05 -14.41 -6.78
CA ILE A 120 3.44 -14.85 -6.84
C ILE A 120 3.60 -16.13 -7.71
N THR A 121 2.78 -17.16 -7.47
CA THR A 121 3.02 -18.47 -8.08
C THR A 121 2.44 -18.61 -9.48
N ARG A 122 1.25 -18.05 -9.72
CA ARG A 122 0.53 -18.13 -10.98
C ARG A 122 0.82 -16.94 -11.88
N ASP A 123 0.66 -15.74 -11.34
CA ASP A 123 0.73 -14.53 -12.13
C ASP A 123 2.19 -14.03 -12.27
N ARG A 124 3.12 -14.59 -11.46
CA ARG A 124 4.58 -14.38 -11.51
C ARG A 124 4.97 -12.91 -11.40
N VAL A 125 4.35 -12.21 -10.47
CA VAL A 125 4.68 -10.82 -10.18
C VAL A 125 6.05 -10.71 -9.52
N VAL A 126 6.75 -9.61 -9.76
CA VAL A 126 8.10 -9.36 -9.19
C VAL A 126 8.08 -8.55 -7.89
N ALA A 127 6.96 -7.92 -7.59
CA ALA A 127 6.70 -7.21 -6.35
C ALA A 127 5.21 -7.23 -6.05
N VAL A 128 4.83 -7.04 -4.78
CA VAL A 128 3.44 -7.00 -4.33
C VAL A 128 3.19 -5.70 -3.58
N LEU A 129 2.17 -4.94 -3.97
CA LEU A 129 1.68 -3.74 -3.31
C LEU A 129 0.41 -4.06 -2.52
N GLY A 130 0.30 -3.51 -1.31
CA GLY A 130 -0.85 -3.73 -0.44
C GLY A 130 -0.40 -4.23 0.94
N GLU A 131 -1.26 -4.40 1.86
CA GLU A 131 -2.64 -3.99 2.04
C GLU A 131 -2.70 -2.76 2.98
N VAL A 132 -3.83 -2.07 3.03
CA VAL A 132 -4.03 -0.93 3.96
C VAL A 132 -4.12 -1.43 5.40
N ALA A 133 -4.89 -2.49 5.66
CA ALA A 133 -5.13 -3.01 6.99
C ALA A 133 -3.98 -3.90 7.49
N SER A 134 -3.45 -3.61 8.70
CA SER A 134 -2.28 -4.31 9.25
C SER A 134 -2.48 -5.82 9.39
N SER A 135 -3.64 -6.29 9.85
CA SER A 135 -3.92 -7.72 9.97
C SER A 135 -3.82 -8.45 8.63
N ARG A 136 -4.27 -7.82 7.53
CA ARG A 136 -4.18 -8.40 6.19
C ARG A 136 -2.76 -8.42 5.65
N SER A 137 -2.00 -7.37 5.94
CA SER A 137 -0.57 -7.36 5.62
C SER A 137 0.19 -8.44 6.37
N LEU A 138 -0.15 -8.68 7.65
CA LEU A 138 0.44 -9.75 8.46
C LEU A 138 0.10 -11.15 7.93
N GLU A 139 -1.09 -11.37 7.35
CA GLU A 139 -1.46 -12.62 6.70
C GLU A 139 -0.66 -12.87 5.39
N ALA A 140 -0.40 -11.83 4.62
CA ALA A 140 0.30 -11.90 3.33
C ALA A 140 1.83 -11.95 3.47
N ALA A 141 2.37 -11.22 4.44
CA ALA A 141 3.80 -10.99 4.59
C ALA A 141 4.66 -12.27 4.68
N PRO A 142 4.28 -13.33 5.43
CA PRO A 142 5.08 -14.56 5.47
C PRO A 142 5.22 -15.24 4.09
N ILE A 143 4.20 -15.11 3.24
CA ILE A 143 4.19 -15.71 1.89
C ILE A 143 5.16 -14.95 0.98
N ALA A 144 5.08 -13.62 0.98
CA ALA A 144 5.98 -12.76 0.22
C ALA A 144 7.44 -12.93 0.70
N GLN A 145 7.66 -12.96 2.02
CA GLN A 145 8.97 -13.18 2.64
C GLN A 145 9.58 -14.52 2.22
N GLN A 146 8.81 -15.60 2.32
CA GLN A 146 9.27 -16.94 1.93
C GLN A 146 9.64 -17.01 0.44
N ALA A 147 8.86 -16.35 -0.40
CA ALA A 147 9.09 -16.28 -1.84
C ALA A 147 10.20 -15.30 -2.24
N LYS A 148 10.73 -14.49 -1.29
CA LYS A 148 11.68 -13.41 -1.54
C LYS A 148 11.16 -12.39 -2.58
N ILE A 149 9.86 -12.13 -2.52
CA ILE A 149 9.19 -11.11 -3.34
C ILE A 149 8.94 -9.88 -2.47
N PRO A 150 9.44 -8.70 -2.85
CA PRO A 150 9.18 -7.47 -2.10
C PRO A 150 7.68 -7.21 -1.95
N MET A 151 7.23 -7.00 -0.71
CA MET A 151 5.88 -6.58 -0.37
C MET A 151 5.94 -5.19 0.25
N ILE A 152 5.18 -4.23 -0.29
CA ILE A 152 5.16 -2.85 0.18
C ILE A 152 3.73 -2.46 0.56
N SER A 153 3.50 -2.26 1.86
CA SER A 153 2.22 -1.75 2.34
C SER A 153 2.15 -0.23 2.22
N PRO A 154 1.06 0.32 1.68
CA PRO A 154 0.86 1.77 1.62
C PRO A 154 0.53 2.38 2.99
N SER A 155 -0.07 1.61 3.91
CA SER A 155 -0.70 2.19 5.10
C SER A 155 -0.78 1.29 6.34
N SER A 156 -0.22 0.08 6.33
CA SER A 156 -0.23 -0.79 7.51
C SER A 156 0.74 -0.28 8.57
N THR A 157 0.20 0.29 9.63
CA THR A 157 0.96 1.01 10.65
C THR A 157 1.50 0.14 11.80
N ASN A 158 1.00 -1.08 11.96
CA ASN A 158 1.47 -1.97 13.02
C ASN A 158 2.95 -2.36 12.77
N PRO A 159 3.87 -2.14 13.75
CA PRO A 159 5.29 -2.45 13.60
C PRO A 159 5.58 -3.87 13.16
N LYS A 160 4.81 -4.84 13.67
CA LYS A 160 4.96 -6.27 13.37
C LYS A 160 4.93 -6.61 11.88
N VAL A 161 4.32 -5.77 11.05
CA VAL A 161 4.24 -6.01 9.60
C VAL A 161 5.65 -6.13 8.98
N THR A 162 6.55 -5.21 9.28
CA THR A 162 7.92 -5.24 8.73
C THR A 162 8.91 -6.06 9.58
N GLU A 163 8.49 -6.50 10.76
CA GLU A 163 9.26 -7.45 11.59
C GLU A 163 9.19 -8.88 11.07
N VAL A 164 8.27 -9.18 10.12
CA VAL A 164 8.15 -10.50 9.48
C VAL A 164 9.42 -10.86 8.70
N GLY A 165 10.09 -9.88 8.07
CA GLY A 165 11.34 -10.12 7.37
C GLY A 165 11.77 -8.96 6.48
N ASP A 166 12.92 -9.16 5.83
CA ASP A 166 13.66 -8.17 5.07
C ASP A 166 13.13 -7.93 3.63
N TYR A 167 12.11 -8.67 3.22
CA TYR A 167 11.35 -8.42 1.99
C TYR A 167 10.04 -7.68 2.22
N ILE A 168 9.76 -7.25 3.47
CA ILE A 168 8.48 -6.61 3.83
C ILE A 168 8.72 -5.16 4.22
N PHE A 169 8.08 -4.26 3.48
CA PHE A 169 8.26 -2.81 3.57
C PHE A 169 6.94 -2.08 3.81
N ARG A 170 7.03 -0.82 4.21
CA ARG A 170 5.92 0.13 4.30
C ARG A 170 6.37 1.53 3.89
N VAL A 171 5.44 2.37 3.44
CA VAL A 171 5.69 3.78 3.13
C VAL A 171 4.91 4.74 4.04
N CYS A 172 4.40 4.25 5.17
CA CYS A 172 3.66 5.03 6.16
C CYS A 172 4.39 5.10 7.51
N PHE A 173 3.90 5.97 8.40
CA PHE A 173 4.30 5.98 9.82
C PHE A 173 3.83 4.71 10.54
N ILE A 174 4.24 4.54 11.79
CA ILE A 174 3.92 3.37 12.62
C ILE A 174 3.10 3.73 13.85
N ASP A 175 2.40 2.74 14.42
CA ASP A 175 1.52 2.92 15.58
C ASP A 175 2.17 3.59 16.81
N PRO A 176 3.47 3.38 17.13
CA PRO A 176 4.15 4.12 18.20
C PRO A 176 4.09 5.64 18.00
N PHE A 177 4.31 6.11 16.76
CA PHE A 177 4.18 7.52 16.42
C PHE A 177 2.73 7.98 16.50
N GLN A 178 1.81 7.25 15.87
CA GLN A 178 0.38 7.57 15.85
C GLN A 178 -0.21 7.61 17.26
N GLY A 179 0.07 6.61 18.09
CA GLY A 179 -0.40 6.54 19.47
C GLY A 179 0.12 7.70 20.32
N THR A 180 1.40 8.04 20.15
CA THR A 180 2.02 9.20 20.81
C THR A 180 1.35 10.53 20.42
N VAL A 181 1.14 10.74 19.11
CA VAL A 181 0.49 11.96 18.60
C VAL A 181 -0.95 12.07 19.12
N MET A 182 -1.71 10.99 19.08
CA MET A 182 -3.11 10.96 19.54
C MET A 182 -3.21 11.20 21.05
N ALA A 183 -2.33 10.61 21.85
CA ALA A 183 -2.29 10.84 23.30
C ALA A 183 -1.91 12.30 23.63
N ASN A 184 -0.90 12.83 22.95
CA ASN A 184 -0.52 14.25 23.11
C ASN A 184 -1.65 15.19 22.69
N PHE A 185 -2.38 14.88 21.64
CA PHE A 185 -3.53 15.67 21.18
C PHE A 185 -4.66 15.63 22.22
N ALA A 186 -5.04 14.45 22.70
CA ALA A 186 -6.06 14.29 23.74
C ALA A 186 -5.69 15.07 25.00
N TRP A 187 -4.46 14.95 25.47
CA TRP A 187 -3.98 15.64 26.67
C TRP A 187 -3.84 17.15 26.50
N ASN A 188 -3.11 17.60 25.47
CA ASN A 188 -2.72 19.00 25.32
C ASN A 188 -3.81 19.86 24.70
N ARG A 189 -4.54 19.34 23.73
CA ARG A 189 -5.53 20.11 22.96
C ARG A 189 -6.94 19.91 23.49
N LEU A 190 -7.35 18.67 23.69
CA LEU A 190 -8.71 18.35 24.16
C LEU A 190 -8.84 18.43 25.69
N LYS A 191 -7.71 18.53 26.42
CA LYS A 191 -7.68 18.58 27.90
C LYS A 191 -8.29 17.35 28.56
N VAL A 192 -8.34 16.21 27.85
CA VAL A 192 -8.78 14.92 28.39
C VAL A 192 -7.81 14.47 29.49
N ARG A 193 -8.33 14.05 30.63
CA ARG A 193 -7.56 13.52 31.76
C ARG A 193 -7.94 12.06 32.08
N LYS A 194 -9.20 11.72 31.85
CA LYS A 194 -9.74 10.38 32.01
C LYS A 194 -10.24 9.90 30.67
N VAL A 195 -9.67 8.81 30.16
CA VAL A 195 -10.06 8.23 28.86
C VAL A 195 -10.56 6.80 29.02
N ALA A 196 -11.62 6.47 28.31
CA ALA A 196 -11.98 5.09 28.04
C ALA A 196 -11.40 4.66 26.69
N VAL A 197 -11.06 3.38 26.58
CA VAL A 197 -10.55 2.78 25.34
C VAL A 197 -11.49 1.66 24.89
N LEU A 198 -11.91 1.67 23.65
CA LEU A 198 -12.76 0.64 23.05
C LEU A 198 -12.05 0.02 21.84
N THR A 199 -11.63 -1.24 21.96
CA THR A 199 -10.67 -1.90 21.04
C THR A 199 -11.34 -3.02 20.25
N ASP A 200 -11.09 -3.09 18.95
CA ASP A 200 -11.43 -4.25 18.12
C ASP A 200 -10.41 -5.37 18.35
N VAL A 201 -10.85 -6.48 18.96
CA VAL A 201 -9.98 -7.62 19.29
C VAL A 201 -9.56 -8.46 18.08
N LYS A 202 -10.19 -8.24 16.92
CA LYS A 202 -9.85 -8.92 15.66
C LYS A 202 -8.88 -8.13 14.78
N SER A 203 -8.48 -6.92 15.21
CA SER A 203 -7.64 -6.03 14.43
C SER A 203 -6.28 -5.81 15.10
N ASP A 204 -5.20 -6.30 14.48
CA ASP A 204 -3.84 -6.03 14.95
C ASP A 204 -3.51 -4.55 14.99
N TYR A 205 -4.07 -3.75 14.05
CA TYR A 205 -4.00 -2.29 14.09
C TYR A 205 -4.64 -1.74 15.38
N SER A 206 -5.87 -2.14 15.67
CA SER A 206 -6.60 -1.66 16.85
C SER A 206 -5.88 -1.99 18.15
N LEU A 207 -5.42 -3.23 18.28
CA LEU A 207 -4.68 -3.71 19.45
C LEU A 207 -3.35 -2.96 19.62
N GLY A 208 -2.59 -2.82 18.56
CA GLY A 208 -1.28 -2.14 18.57
C GLY A 208 -1.43 -0.66 18.91
N LEU A 209 -2.30 0.04 18.20
CA LEU A 209 -2.51 1.48 18.41
C LEU A 209 -3.06 1.79 19.81
N ALA A 210 -4.00 0.96 20.32
CA ALA A 210 -4.48 1.10 21.69
C ALA A 210 -3.35 1.00 22.71
N GLN A 211 -2.42 0.08 22.52
CA GLN A 211 -1.28 -0.11 23.42
C GLN A 211 -0.40 1.14 23.48
N PHE A 212 0.03 1.68 22.33
CA PHE A 212 0.90 2.84 22.27
C PHE A 212 0.22 4.12 22.74
N PHE A 213 -1.07 4.29 22.43
CA PHE A 213 -1.86 5.40 22.98
C PHE A 213 -1.91 5.34 24.51
N LYS A 214 -2.28 4.19 25.09
CA LYS A 214 -2.40 4.03 26.54
C LYS A 214 -1.07 4.26 27.26
N LEU A 215 0.03 3.76 26.68
CA LEU A 215 1.36 3.95 27.23
C LEU A 215 1.67 5.44 27.33
N ARG A 216 1.57 6.15 26.21
CA ARG A 216 1.87 7.59 26.18
C ARG A 216 0.91 8.42 27.02
N PHE A 217 -0.38 8.09 27.03
CA PHE A 217 -1.37 8.83 27.81
C PHE A 217 -1.12 8.74 29.31
N LYS A 218 -0.70 7.56 29.80
CA LYS A 218 -0.28 7.35 31.20
C LYS A 218 1.01 8.12 31.53
N GLU A 219 2.00 8.15 30.65
CA GLU A 219 3.22 8.96 30.82
C GLU A 219 2.93 10.46 30.99
N LEU A 220 1.87 10.96 30.34
CA LEU A 220 1.43 12.34 30.47
C LEU A 220 0.66 12.62 31.79
N GLY A 221 0.40 11.57 32.59
CA GLY A 221 -0.38 11.67 33.83
C GLY A 221 -1.88 11.39 33.62
N GLY A 222 -2.28 10.90 32.46
CA GLY A 222 -3.68 10.55 32.16
C GLY A 222 -4.10 9.20 32.78
N GLU A 223 -5.39 9.09 33.05
CA GLU A 223 -5.99 7.90 33.63
C GLU A 223 -6.80 7.12 32.56
N ILE A 224 -6.60 5.79 32.47
CA ILE A 224 -7.45 4.89 31.68
C ILE A 224 -8.53 4.36 32.61
N VAL A 225 -9.72 4.95 32.55
CA VAL A 225 -10.82 4.66 33.49
C VAL A 225 -11.66 3.48 33.08
N ALA A 226 -11.66 3.10 31.79
CA ALA A 226 -12.34 1.92 31.30
C ALA A 226 -11.63 1.38 30.06
N GLU A 227 -11.56 0.07 29.97
CA GLU A 227 -11.14 -0.65 28.77
C GLU A 227 -12.23 -1.63 28.38
N GLN A 228 -12.76 -1.47 27.18
CA GLN A 228 -13.79 -2.36 26.62
C GLN A 228 -13.34 -2.86 25.25
N SER A 229 -13.93 -3.94 24.82
CA SER A 229 -13.63 -4.55 23.53
C SER A 229 -14.88 -4.91 22.74
N PHE A 230 -14.69 -5.02 21.43
CA PHE A 230 -15.69 -5.52 20.49
C PHE A 230 -15.02 -6.40 19.43
N SER A 231 -15.82 -7.09 18.63
CA SER A 231 -15.36 -7.81 17.45
C SER A 231 -15.70 -7.01 16.19
N GLY A 232 -14.73 -6.73 15.34
CA GLY A 232 -14.96 -6.02 14.08
C GLY A 232 -16.13 -6.62 13.29
N GLY A 233 -17.11 -5.76 12.97
CA GLY A 233 -18.37 -6.14 12.34
C GLY A 233 -19.57 -6.24 13.30
N ASP A 234 -19.38 -6.10 14.61
CA ASP A 234 -20.47 -5.97 15.58
C ASP A 234 -21.40 -4.81 15.20
N LYS A 235 -22.69 -4.91 15.56
CA LYS A 235 -23.71 -3.89 15.24
C LYS A 235 -24.27 -3.20 16.46
N ASP A 236 -24.13 -3.79 17.64
CA ASP A 236 -24.62 -3.25 18.92
C ASP A 236 -23.45 -3.13 19.91
N PHE A 237 -23.26 -1.92 20.41
CA PHE A 237 -22.19 -1.56 21.35
C PHE A 237 -22.75 -1.05 22.69
N LYS A 238 -24.06 -1.23 22.95
CA LYS A 238 -24.72 -0.67 24.12
C LYS A 238 -24.12 -1.14 25.43
N ALA A 239 -23.76 -2.43 25.53
CA ALA A 239 -23.16 -2.98 26.74
C ALA A 239 -21.83 -2.30 27.06
N GLN A 240 -20.93 -2.22 26.06
CA GLN A 240 -19.63 -1.57 26.21
C GLN A 240 -19.78 -0.08 26.52
N LEU A 241 -20.66 0.62 25.79
CA LEU A 241 -20.91 2.06 25.99
C LEU A 241 -21.56 2.37 27.36
N THR A 242 -22.41 1.47 27.87
CA THR A 242 -22.97 1.58 29.23
C THR A 242 -21.87 1.46 30.29
N ALA A 243 -20.98 0.47 30.15
CA ALA A 243 -19.84 0.31 31.06
C ALA A 243 -18.88 1.51 31.00
N ILE A 244 -18.60 2.02 29.79
CA ILE A 244 -17.79 3.21 29.58
C ILE A 244 -18.43 4.43 30.24
N ARG A 245 -19.73 4.66 30.05
CA ARG A 245 -20.45 5.79 30.67
C ARG A 245 -20.39 5.74 32.18
N ALA A 246 -20.52 4.56 32.79
CA ALA A 246 -20.44 4.38 34.24
C ALA A 246 -19.08 4.78 34.83
N ALA A 247 -18.01 4.65 34.04
CA ALA A 247 -16.66 5.09 34.43
C ALA A 247 -16.42 6.60 34.27
N ALA A 248 -17.39 7.35 33.75
CA ALA A 248 -17.38 8.81 33.57
C ALA A 248 -16.07 9.37 32.93
N PRO A 249 -15.64 8.89 31.74
CA PRO A 249 -14.46 9.41 31.07
C PRO A 249 -14.71 10.80 30.48
N ASP A 250 -13.63 11.61 30.33
CA ASP A 250 -13.65 12.87 29.58
C ASP A 250 -13.62 12.64 28.07
N GLY A 251 -13.16 11.47 27.63
CA GLY A 251 -13.04 11.10 26.23
C GLY A 251 -13.07 9.59 26.00
N LEU A 252 -13.43 9.21 24.78
CA LEU A 252 -13.42 7.84 24.31
C LEU A 252 -12.44 7.71 23.15
N PHE A 253 -11.42 6.86 23.30
CA PHE A 253 -10.47 6.51 22.23
C PHE A 253 -10.89 5.19 21.59
N VAL A 254 -11.13 5.24 20.27
CA VAL A 254 -11.55 4.07 19.48
C VAL A 254 -10.59 3.89 18.32
N PRO A 255 -9.50 3.13 18.48
CA PRO A 255 -8.57 2.79 17.42
C PRO A 255 -9.16 1.73 16.50
N ALA A 256 -10.05 2.12 15.59
CA ALA A 256 -10.75 1.21 14.70
C ALA A 256 -11.00 1.84 13.33
N TYR A 257 -11.55 1.07 12.38
CA TYR A 257 -11.85 1.56 11.05
C TYR A 257 -13.23 2.22 10.98
N TYR A 258 -13.42 3.03 9.94
CA TYR A 258 -14.56 3.95 9.79
C TYR A 258 -15.94 3.26 9.89
N THR A 259 -16.08 2.01 9.44
CA THR A 259 -17.35 1.27 9.47
C THR A 259 -17.82 1.04 10.90
N ASP A 260 -16.93 0.54 11.78
CA ASP A 260 -17.25 0.28 13.18
C ASP A 260 -17.32 1.58 13.98
N VAL A 261 -16.37 2.51 13.78
CA VAL A 261 -16.33 3.81 14.46
C VAL A 261 -17.58 4.63 14.20
N GLY A 262 -18.10 4.62 12.96
CA GLY A 262 -19.34 5.31 12.61
C GLY A 262 -20.56 4.79 13.38
N LEU A 263 -20.65 3.47 13.60
CA LEU A 263 -21.70 2.84 14.40
C LEU A 263 -21.53 3.15 15.88
N ILE A 264 -20.32 3.01 16.42
CA ILE A 264 -19.98 3.32 17.81
C ILE A 264 -20.32 4.78 18.14
N ALA A 265 -19.87 5.73 17.31
CA ALA A 265 -20.10 7.14 17.50
C ALA A 265 -21.58 7.50 17.49
N ARG A 266 -22.39 6.82 16.66
CA ARG A 266 -23.85 7.00 16.63
C ARG A 266 -24.52 6.50 17.91
N GLN A 267 -24.06 5.37 18.44
CA GLN A 267 -24.65 4.78 19.66
C GLN A 267 -24.15 5.43 20.95
N ALA A 268 -22.99 6.09 20.90
CA ALA A 268 -22.44 6.81 22.05
C ALA A 268 -23.16 8.14 22.35
N ARG A 269 -23.92 8.70 21.38
CA ARG A 269 -24.76 9.90 21.56
C ARG A 269 -26.06 9.54 22.29
#